data_e43fad67a0ba8bfe7d942385b024bd03
#
_entry.id   e43fad67a0ba8bfe7d942385b024bd03
#
_cell.length_a   1.000
_cell.length_b   1.000
_cell.length_c   1.000
_cell.angle_alpha   90.00
_cell.angle_beta   90.00
_cell.angle_gamma   90.00
#
_symmetry.space_group_name_H-M   'P 1'
#
loop_
_entity.id
_entity.type
_entity.pdbx_description
1 polymer ?
#
loop_
_entity_poly.entity_id
_entity_poly.type
_entity_poly.pdbx_seq_one_letter_code
_entity_poly.pdbx_strand_id
1 'polypeptide(L)'
;MITTIPFKILSIDEEGFHLMIKVSINRKTANLIIDTGASKTVLDKTRIKNYVSEKSFDVHDKLSSGLGTNTMESQLTILKKIKIGDIEINNYTTVLLDLSHVNKSYEQVGLKPIEGVLGSDILLQYKALIDYEKKVLKLKYFKPKK
;
A
#
# COMPACT_ATOMS: atom_id res chain seq x y z
N MET A 1 -9.91 -10.91 -16.49
CA MET A 1 -10.58 -11.44 -15.30
C MET A 1 -10.71 -10.35 -14.25
N ILE A 2 -11.57 -10.57 -13.28
CA ILE A 2 -11.80 -9.59 -12.21
C ILE A 2 -11.59 -10.28 -10.87
N THR A 3 -10.81 -9.68 -9.99
CA THR A 3 -10.72 -10.10 -8.60
C THR A 3 -11.39 -9.05 -7.73
N THR A 4 -12.09 -9.49 -6.68
CA THR A 4 -12.85 -8.65 -5.78
C THR A 4 -12.27 -8.77 -4.38
N ILE A 5 -11.84 -7.64 -3.81
CA ILE A 5 -11.21 -7.61 -2.50
C ILE A 5 -12.09 -6.77 -1.57
N PRO A 6 -12.56 -7.35 -0.45
CA PRO A 6 -13.33 -6.55 0.51
C PRO A 6 -12.45 -5.52 1.19
N PHE A 7 -12.99 -4.35 1.50
CA PHE A 7 -12.30 -3.37 2.32
C PHE A 7 -13.11 -3.03 3.55
N LYS A 8 -12.41 -2.57 4.58
CA LYS A 8 -13.02 -2.02 5.78
C LYS A 8 -12.98 -0.51 5.71
N ILE A 9 -14.06 0.13 6.14
CA ILE A 9 -14.10 1.57 6.29
C ILE A 9 -13.67 1.89 7.72
N LEU A 10 -12.55 2.58 7.85
CA LEU A 10 -12.00 2.99 9.14
C LEU A 10 -12.42 4.41 9.43
N SER A 11 -13.05 4.64 10.57
CA SER A 11 -13.41 5.98 11.01
C SER A 11 -12.23 6.60 11.75
N ILE A 12 -11.80 7.77 11.29
CA ILE A 12 -10.71 8.53 11.90
C ILE A 12 -11.32 9.73 12.62
N ASP A 13 -12.15 9.47 13.62
CA ASP A 13 -12.87 10.47 14.38
C ASP A 13 -13.54 11.53 13.47
N GLU A 14 -13.26 12.82 13.69
CA GLU A 14 -13.82 13.90 12.89
C GLU A 14 -13.09 14.12 11.57
N GLU A 15 -12.02 13.37 11.29
CA GLU A 15 -11.21 13.58 10.09
C GLU A 15 -11.67 12.78 8.87
N GLY A 16 -12.74 11.99 9.03
CA GLY A 16 -13.30 11.24 7.91
C GLY A 16 -12.99 9.75 7.95
N PHE A 17 -12.86 9.15 6.77
CA PHE A 17 -12.80 7.70 6.64
C PHE A 17 -11.65 7.28 5.73
N HIS A 18 -11.04 6.15 6.07
CA HIS A 18 -10.06 5.50 5.22
C HIS A 18 -10.54 4.11 4.84
N LEU A 19 -10.14 3.64 3.67
CA LEU A 19 -10.49 2.29 3.18
C LEU A 19 -9.27 1.40 3.32
N MET A 20 -9.40 0.31 4.07
CA MET A 20 -8.30 -0.61 4.33
C MET A 20 -8.56 -1.96 3.68
N ILE A 21 -7.57 -2.47 2.94
CA ILE A 21 -7.58 -3.83 2.40
C ILE A 21 -6.46 -4.65 3.04
N LYS A 22 -6.65 -5.97 2.99
CA LYS A 22 -5.59 -6.92 3.35
C LYS A 22 -4.99 -7.48 2.08
N VAL A 23 -3.66 -7.44 2.01
CA VAL A 23 -2.89 -8.05 0.93
C VAL A 23 -1.88 -9.01 1.53
N SER A 24 -1.17 -9.73 0.68
CA SER A 24 -0.08 -10.57 1.12
C SER A 24 1.23 -10.03 0.53
N ILE A 25 2.23 -9.85 1.39
CA ILE A 25 3.56 -9.44 0.98
C ILE A 25 4.52 -10.54 1.43
N ASN A 26 5.19 -11.15 0.47
CA ASN A 26 6.12 -12.26 0.75
C ASN A 26 5.47 -13.31 1.68
N ARG A 27 4.21 -13.67 1.37
CA ARG A 27 3.39 -14.67 2.08
C ARG A 27 2.89 -14.26 3.46
N LYS A 28 3.07 -12.99 3.85
CA LYS A 28 2.55 -12.49 5.12
C LYS A 28 1.49 -11.45 4.88
N THR A 29 0.44 -11.48 5.70
CA THR A 29 -0.65 -10.50 5.59
C THR A 29 -0.17 -9.10 5.95
N ALA A 30 -0.59 -8.13 5.14
CA ALA A 30 -0.31 -6.72 5.35
C ALA A 30 -1.58 -5.90 5.15
N ASN A 31 -1.72 -4.83 5.91
CA ASN A 31 -2.85 -3.90 5.81
C ASN A 31 -2.41 -2.67 5.02
N LEU A 32 -3.12 -2.38 3.93
CA LEU A 32 -2.86 -1.20 3.12
C LEU A 32 -4.10 -0.32 3.04
N ILE A 33 -3.89 0.99 3.01
CA ILE A 33 -4.96 1.94 2.77
C ILE A 33 -5.05 2.21 1.27
N ILE A 34 -6.25 2.17 0.71
CA ILE A 34 -6.48 2.55 -0.68
C ILE A 34 -6.37 4.07 -0.76
N ASP A 35 -5.39 4.57 -1.51
CA ASP A 35 -5.13 6.00 -1.60
C ASP A 35 -4.98 6.42 -3.06
N THR A 36 -6.08 6.89 -3.65
CA THR A 36 -6.09 7.32 -5.04
C THR A 36 -5.26 8.58 -5.29
N GLY A 37 -4.96 9.33 -4.23
CA GLY A 37 -4.10 10.51 -4.31
C GLY A 37 -2.61 10.20 -4.25
N ALA A 38 -2.23 8.99 -3.89
CA ALA A 38 -0.83 8.57 -3.90
C ALA A 38 -0.45 8.12 -5.31
N SER A 39 0.55 8.76 -5.91
CA SER A 39 0.98 8.40 -7.27
C SER A 39 1.64 7.02 -7.33
N LYS A 40 2.22 6.58 -6.22
CA LYS A 40 2.85 5.27 -6.09
C LYS A 40 2.46 4.60 -4.80
N THR A 41 2.48 3.27 -4.82
CA THR A 41 2.32 2.47 -3.61
C THR A 41 3.54 2.66 -2.72
N VAL A 42 3.30 2.96 -1.46
CA VAL A 42 4.34 3.28 -0.48
C VAL A 42 4.16 2.39 0.73
N LEU A 43 5.26 1.84 1.23
CA LEU A 43 5.24 1.03 2.44
C LEU A 43 6.04 1.71 3.55
N ASP A 44 5.64 1.44 4.78
CA ASP A 44 6.32 2.00 5.95
C ASP A 44 7.68 1.33 6.13
N LYS A 45 8.73 2.14 6.17
CA LYS A 45 10.09 1.60 6.20
C LYS A 45 10.42 0.84 7.48
N THR A 46 9.70 1.09 8.56
CA THR A 46 9.90 0.35 9.81
C THR A 46 9.15 -0.98 9.78
N ARG A 47 7.88 -0.96 9.44
CA ARG A 47 7.05 -2.17 9.46
C ARG A 47 7.41 -3.16 8.36
N ILE A 48 7.91 -2.66 7.23
CA ILE A 48 8.29 -3.54 6.12
C ILE A 48 9.45 -4.49 6.49
N LYS A 49 10.21 -4.17 7.53
CA LYS A 49 11.28 -5.04 8.04
C LYS A 49 10.76 -6.40 8.50
N ASN A 50 9.47 -6.50 8.80
CA ASN A 50 8.83 -7.79 9.12
C ASN A 50 8.63 -8.67 7.89
N TYR A 51 8.79 -8.13 6.69
CA TYR A 51 8.51 -8.78 5.40
C TYR A 51 9.74 -8.97 4.55
N VAL A 52 10.70 -8.05 4.63
CA VAL A 52 11.93 -8.07 3.84
C VAL A 52 13.11 -7.71 4.73
N SER A 53 14.31 -8.16 4.31
CA SER A 53 15.54 -7.80 5.01
C SER A 53 15.87 -6.33 4.78
N GLU A 54 16.27 -5.62 5.83
CA GLU A 54 16.72 -4.24 5.74
C GLU A 54 17.91 -4.09 4.78
N LYS A 55 18.71 -5.16 4.62
CA LYS A 55 19.85 -5.17 3.70
C LYS A 55 19.43 -5.00 2.24
N SER A 56 18.15 -5.24 1.92
CA SER A 56 17.64 -5.08 0.55
C SER A 56 17.20 -3.65 0.24
N PHE A 57 17.28 -2.73 1.20
CA PHE A 57 16.84 -1.35 1.01
C PHE A 57 17.90 -0.55 0.25
N ASP A 58 17.47 0.13 -0.81
CA ASP A 58 18.30 1.04 -1.57
C ASP A 58 17.87 2.48 -1.31
N VAL A 59 18.86 3.39 -1.28
CA VAL A 59 18.55 4.81 -1.14
C VAL A 59 17.98 5.30 -2.47
N HIS A 60 16.85 6.01 -2.38
CA HIS A 60 16.23 6.63 -3.54
C HIS A 60 16.85 8.01 -3.73
N ASP A 61 17.59 8.20 -4.83
CA ASP A 61 18.34 9.43 -5.11
C ASP A 61 17.45 10.64 -5.40
N LYS A 62 16.18 10.41 -5.68
CA LYS A 62 15.25 11.51 -5.90
C LYS A 62 14.44 11.73 -4.65
N LEU A 63 14.76 12.79 -3.94
CA LEU A 63 13.83 13.34 -2.97
C LEU A 63 12.49 13.51 -3.67
N SER A 64 11.41 13.18 -2.97
CA SER A 64 10.07 13.42 -3.53
C SER A 64 9.86 14.93 -3.64
N SER A 65 10.36 15.47 -4.72
CA SER A 65 10.43 16.91 -4.96
C SER A 65 9.07 17.56 -5.16
N GLY A 66 8.01 16.76 -5.29
CA GLY A 66 6.68 17.27 -5.54
C GLY A 66 6.00 17.94 -4.34
N LEU A 67 6.53 17.77 -3.14
CA LEU A 67 5.88 18.26 -1.92
C LEU A 67 6.63 19.40 -1.23
N GLY A 68 7.67 19.92 -1.86
CA GLY A 68 8.38 21.08 -1.34
C GLY A 68 9.13 20.87 -0.04
N THR A 69 9.24 19.65 0.44
CA THR A 69 10.00 19.35 1.64
C THR A 69 11.24 18.54 1.28
N ASN A 70 12.39 19.08 1.58
CA ASN A 70 13.67 18.44 1.33
C ASN A 70 14.02 17.38 2.39
N THR A 71 13.08 17.02 3.25
CA THR A 71 13.37 16.22 4.44
C THR A 71 12.85 14.79 4.38
N MET A 72 12.10 14.43 3.35
CA MET A 72 11.58 13.06 3.23
C MET A 72 12.58 12.19 2.47
N GLU A 73 13.41 11.47 3.21
CA GLU A 73 14.24 10.44 2.62
C GLU A 73 13.38 9.24 2.25
N SER A 74 13.36 8.91 0.97
CA SER A 74 12.73 7.71 0.50
C SER A 74 13.79 6.65 0.21
N GLN A 75 13.40 5.40 0.45
CA GLN A 75 14.22 4.23 0.11
C GLN A 75 13.41 3.36 -0.83
N LEU A 76 14.08 2.45 -1.49
CA LEU A 76 13.43 1.46 -2.36
C LEU A 76 13.74 0.06 -1.85
N THR A 77 12.81 -0.84 -2.06
CA THR A 77 13.07 -2.26 -1.92
C THR A 77 12.28 -3.02 -2.97
N ILE A 78 12.68 -4.24 -3.23
CA ILE A 78 11.98 -5.12 -4.16
C ILE A 78 11.24 -6.16 -3.35
N LEU A 79 9.92 -6.23 -3.54
CA LEU A 79 9.09 -7.27 -2.97
C LEU A 79 9.11 -8.46 -3.93
N LYS A 80 9.49 -9.63 -3.45
CA LYS A 80 9.50 -10.83 -4.28
C LYS A 80 8.12 -11.15 -4.80
N LYS A 81 7.11 -11.00 -3.94
CA LYS A 81 5.73 -11.25 -4.31
C LYS A 81 4.80 -10.38 -3.49
N ILE A 82 3.93 -9.65 -4.18
CA ILE A 82 2.78 -9.02 -3.54
C ILE A 82 1.53 -9.63 -4.16
N LYS A 83 0.60 -10.09 -3.33
CA LYS A 83 -0.63 -10.70 -3.79
C LYS A 83 -1.82 -9.86 -3.34
N ILE A 84 -2.61 -9.40 -4.30
CA ILE A 84 -3.80 -8.57 -4.06
C ILE A 84 -4.97 -9.32 -4.67
N GLY A 85 -5.81 -9.93 -3.80
CA GLY A 85 -6.83 -10.86 -4.30
C GLY A 85 -6.18 -12.00 -5.07
N ASP A 86 -6.59 -12.19 -6.32
CA ASP A 86 -6.03 -13.21 -7.20
C ASP A 86 -4.84 -12.73 -8.03
N ILE A 87 -4.45 -11.46 -7.87
CA ILE A 87 -3.34 -10.88 -8.63
C ILE A 87 -2.04 -11.12 -7.89
N GLU A 88 -1.06 -11.73 -8.58
CA GLU A 88 0.30 -11.85 -8.08
C GLU A 88 1.21 -10.93 -8.87
N ILE A 89 1.94 -10.08 -8.16
CA ILE A 89 2.96 -9.22 -8.77
C ILE A 89 4.30 -9.67 -8.22
N ASN A 90 5.20 -10.06 -9.12
CA ASN A 90 6.52 -10.53 -8.74
C ASN A 90 7.56 -9.43 -8.95
N ASN A 91 8.53 -9.38 -8.06
CA ASN A 91 9.65 -8.44 -8.15
C ASN A 91 9.19 -6.99 -8.30
N TYR A 92 8.27 -6.60 -7.42
CA TYR A 92 7.69 -5.27 -7.44
C TYR A 92 8.59 -4.30 -6.65
N THR A 93 9.09 -3.27 -7.33
CA THR A 93 9.87 -2.23 -6.67
C THR A 93 8.94 -1.24 -6.00
N THR A 94 9.07 -1.07 -4.70
CA THR A 94 8.23 -0.17 -3.92
C THR A 94 9.04 0.90 -3.24
N VAL A 95 8.39 2.04 -2.99
CA VAL A 95 8.97 3.16 -2.24
C VAL A 95 8.71 2.94 -0.75
N LEU A 96 9.72 3.21 0.06
CA LEU A 96 9.63 3.14 1.51
C LEU A 96 9.70 4.55 2.10
N LEU A 97 8.74 4.88 2.95
CA LEU A 97 8.71 6.13 3.69
C LEU A 97 8.40 5.85 5.16
N ASP A 98 8.73 6.81 6.01
CA ASP A 98 8.36 6.73 7.41
C ASP A 98 6.89 7.15 7.57
N LEU A 99 6.03 6.20 7.89
CA LEU A 99 4.59 6.45 8.11
C LEU A 99 4.24 6.41 9.61
N SER A 100 5.22 6.60 10.48
CA SER A 100 5.00 6.49 11.93
C SER A 100 3.95 7.47 12.43
N HIS A 101 3.88 8.68 11.87
CA HIS A 101 2.88 9.67 12.30
C HIS A 101 1.45 9.23 11.94
N VAL A 102 1.27 8.55 10.81
CA VAL A 102 -0.02 7.97 10.43
C VAL A 102 -0.42 6.88 11.43
N ASN A 103 0.52 5.98 11.74
CA ASN A 103 0.25 4.88 12.67
C ASN A 103 0.02 5.38 14.10
N LYS A 104 0.65 6.47 14.50
CA LYS A 104 0.36 7.11 15.78
C LYS A 104 -1.07 7.66 15.82
N SER A 105 -1.51 8.31 14.75
CA SER A 105 -2.89 8.80 14.65
C SER A 105 -3.88 7.65 14.73
N TYR A 106 -3.59 6.52 14.10
CA TYR A 106 -4.43 5.34 14.15
C TYR A 106 -4.50 4.78 15.58
N GLU A 107 -3.36 4.69 16.25
CA GLU A 107 -3.28 4.21 17.63
C GLU A 107 -4.14 5.05 18.57
N GLN A 108 -4.13 6.37 18.40
CA GLN A 108 -4.91 7.28 19.22
C GLN A 108 -6.41 7.06 19.13
N VAL A 109 -6.91 6.52 18.03
CA VAL A 109 -8.32 6.21 17.85
C VAL A 109 -8.62 4.71 17.93
N GLY A 110 -7.68 3.93 18.45
CA GLY A 110 -7.87 2.50 18.70
C GLY A 110 -7.77 1.61 17.45
N LEU A 111 -7.20 2.11 16.37
CA LEU A 111 -7.01 1.33 15.15
C LEU A 111 -5.62 0.68 15.11
N LYS A 112 -5.56 -0.44 14.41
CA LYS A 112 -4.30 -1.15 14.21
C LYS A 112 -3.40 -0.39 13.23
N PRO A 113 -2.08 -0.54 13.34
CA PRO A 113 -1.18 0.09 12.37
C PRO A 113 -1.31 -0.52 10.99
N ILE A 114 -0.93 0.26 9.98
CA ILE A 114 -0.92 -0.17 8.59
C ILE A 114 0.52 -0.31 8.10
N GLU A 115 0.71 -1.16 7.11
CA GLU A 115 2.00 -1.36 6.46
C GLU A 115 2.27 -0.34 5.37
N GLY A 116 1.23 0.26 4.82
CA GLY A 116 1.41 1.25 3.77
C GLY A 116 0.14 1.67 3.07
N VAL A 117 0.29 2.28 1.91
CA VAL A 117 -0.83 2.74 1.08
C VAL A 117 -0.72 2.14 -0.32
N LEU A 118 -1.86 1.74 -0.86
CA LEU A 118 -1.97 1.25 -2.23
C LEU A 118 -2.25 2.44 -3.12
N GLY A 119 -1.30 2.77 -3.98
CA GLY A 119 -1.34 3.97 -4.81
C GLY A 119 -1.89 3.74 -6.21
N SER A 120 -1.93 4.83 -6.96
CA SER A 120 -2.52 4.82 -8.30
C SER A 120 -1.67 4.08 -9.34
N ASP A 121 -0.41 3.81 -9.06
CA ASP A 121 0.41 2.96 -9.93
C ASP A 121 -0.25 1.58 -10.12
N ILE A 122 -0.67 0.94 -9.03
CA ILE A 122 -1.35 -0.35 -9.09
C ILE A 122 -2.82 -0.18 -9.47
N LEU A 123 -3.50 0.80 -8.89
CA LEU A 123 -4.92 1.01 -9.14
C LEU A 123 -5.20 1.28 -10.62
N LEU A 124 -4.37 2.08 -11.28
CA LEU A 124 -4.54 2.36 -12.70
C LEU A 124 -4.20 1.16 -13.56
N GLN A 125 -3.10 0.47 -13.25
CA GLN A 125 -2.67 -0.70 -14.02
C GLN A 125 -3.75 -1.77 -14.09
N TYR A 126 -4.47 -1.98 -12.99
CA TYR A 126 -5.49 -3.03 -12.88
C TYR A 126 -6.92 -2.49 -12.96
N LYS A 127 -7.09 -1.27 -13.51
CA LYS A 127 -8.42 -0.69 -13.79
C LYS A 127 -9.35 -0.74 -12.58
N ALA A 128 -8.88 -0.24 -11.45
CA ALA A 128 -9.57 -0.35 -10.17
C ALA A 128 -10.96 0.29 -10.21
N LEU A 129 -11.92 -0.39 -9.60
CA LEU A 129 -13.25 0.13 -9.30
C LEU A 129 -13.44 0.03 -7.79
N ILE A 130 -13.67 1.17 -7.15
CA ILE A 130 -13.93 1.24 -5.71
C ILE A 130 -15.43 1.38 -5.51
N ASP A 131 -16.04 0.36 -4.92
CA ASP A 131 -17.47 0.31 -4.69
C ASP A 131 -17.74 0.51 -3.20
N TYR A 132 -18.16 1.74 -2.84
CA TYR A 132 -18.45 2.08 -1.44
C TYR A 132 -19.71 1.39 -0.92
N GLU A 133 -20.67 1.13 -1.78
CA GLU A 133 -21.91 0.48 -1.37
C GLU A 133 -21.66 -0.96 -0.95
N LYS A 134 -20.96 -1.71 -1.80
CA LYS A 134 -20.65 -3.12 -1.53
C LYS A 134 -19.38 -3.29 -0.71
N LYS A 135 -18.63 -2.23 -0.48
CA LYS A 135 -17.36 -2.22 0.26
C LYS A 135 -16.34 -3.18 -0.34
N VAL A 136 -16.17 -3.09 -1.63
CA VAL A 136 -15.20 -3.92 -2.37
C VAL A 136 -14.37 -3.09 -3.33
N LEU A 137 -13.15 -3.52 -3.52
CA LEU A 137 -12.25 -3.06 -4.57
C LEU A 137 -12.24 -4.14 -5.64
N LYS A 138 -12.55 -3.76 -6.88
CA LYS A 138 -12.46 -4.68 -8.02
C LYS A 138 -11.27 -4.28 -8.90
N LEU A 139 -10.47 -5.28 -9.25
CA LEU A 139 -9.31 -5.11 -10.11
C LEU A 139 -9.43 -6.05 -11.30
N LYS A 140 -9.06 -5.55 -12.49
CA LYS A 140 -9.03 -6.35 -13.72
C LYS A 140 -7.60 -6.80 -13.99
N TYR A 141 -7.46 -8.05 -14.36
CA TYR A 141 -6.15 -8.63 -14.67
C TYR A 141 -6.28 -9.67 -15.77
N PHE A 142 -5.16 -9.97 -16.40
CA PHE A 142 -5.07 -11.03 -17.36
C PHE A 142 -4.46 -12.25 -16.70
N LYS A 143 -5.07 -13.42 -16.96
CA LYS A 143 -4.51 -14.67 -16.46
C LYS A 143 -3.17 -14.91 -17.15
N PRO A 144 -2.09 -15.21 -16.41
CA PRO A 144 -0.81 -15.46 -17.05
C PRO A 144 -0.92 -16.66 -18.01
N LYS A 145 -0.35 -16.51 -19.20
CA LYS A 145 -0.21 -17.62 -20.12
C LYS A 145 0.81 -18.59 -19.52
N LYS A 146 0.45 -19.84 -19.49
CA LYS A 146 1.39 -20.88 -19.11
C LYS A 146 2.44 -21.07 -20.21
#